data_d5ca9e2f2e2d814df6015acc88a1e7d5
#
_entry.id   d5ca9e2f2e2d814df6015acc88a1e7d5
#
_cell.length_a   1.000
_cell.length_b   1.000
_cell.length_c   1.000
_cell.angle_alpha   90.00
_cell.angle_beta   90.00
_cell.angle_gamma   90.00
#
_symmetry.space_group_name_H-M   'P 1'
#
loop_
_entity.id
_entity.type
_entity.pdbx_description
1 polymer ?
#
loop_
_entity_poly.entity_id
_entity_poly.type
_entity_poly.pdbx_seq_one_letter_code
_entity_poly.pdbx_strand_id
1 'polypeptide(L)'
;MTAVQLLIGLATLVVNAFFVGAEFALISVRRSQVEPLAQEGDRRARRVLWGLEHVSALLAAAQLGITLCTLVLGVVAEPAIAHLLEPVFHAIGVPSSAGHVVSFVIALSLATYLHMLLGEMVPKNIALAEPVRTALLLGPPLVALSKALRPVIFTINAFANGLLKLLRVEAKDEVSATFTDIELAEIVKDASEAGLIDDRAQERLNDALELGSRPVRDVVVPLERVVYARVGITPEQLERLSAESGFSRFPVVDDGRRIVGYLHVKDALDASPRDVPFQLSDMRPIARVRESGPLDDVLTAMRGSRTHVAAVIGEDGRLAGLVTMEDVLRELFGQTA
;
A
#
# COMPACT_ATOMS: atom_id res chain seq x y z
N MET A 1 -31.90 32.79 -29.14
CA MET A 1 -30.71 32.78 -28.25
C MET A 1 -30.97 31.96 -27.00
N THR A 2 -32.07 32.09 -26.32
CA THR A 2 -32.41 31.40 -25.07
C THR A 2 -32.35 29.85 -25.14
N ALA A 3 -32.83 29.24 -26.25
CA ALA A 3 -32.77 27.76 -26.41
C ALA A 3 -31.34 27.23 -26.50
N VAL A 4 -30.41 27.94 -27.16
CA VAL A 4 -29.00 27.58 -27.25
C VAL A 4 -28.34 27.71 -25.88
N GLN A 5 -28.63 28.74 -25.12
CA GLN A 5 -28.12 28.94 -23.76
C GLN A 5 -28.60 27.83 -22.80
N LEU A 6 -29.84 27.39 -22.89
CA LEU A 6 -30.37 26.28 -22.11
C LEU A 6 -29.73 24.96 -22.50
N LEU A 7 -29.48 24.70 -23.78
CA LEU A 7 -28.75 23.51 -24.23
C LEU A 7 -27.30 23.51 -23.72
N ILE A 8 -26.62 24.65 -23.74
CA ILE A 8 -25.28 24.79 -23.14
C ILE A 8 -25.35 24.51 -21.63
N GLY A 9 -26.35 25.09 -20.94
CA GLY A 9 -26.55 24.83 -19.50
C GLY A 9 -26.76 23.34 -19.19
N LEU A 10 -27.61 22.66 -19.96
CA LEU A 10 -27.84 21.21 -19.80
C LEU A 10 -26.59 20.40 -20.10
N ALA A 11 -25.88 20.72 -21.18
CA ALA A 11 -24.60 20.05 -21.49
C ALA A 11 -23.56 20.26 -20.39
N THR A 12 -23.46 21.49 -19.87
CA THR A 12 -22.58 21.83 -18.76
C THR A 12 -22.93 21.04 -17.50
N LEU A 13 -24.21 20.85 -17.20
CA LEU A 13 -24.68 20.05 -16.07
C LEU A 13 -24.26 18.57 -16.18
N VAL A 14 -24.37 18.00 -17.39
CA VAL A 14 -23.94 16.63 -17.67
C VAL A 14 -22.42 16.50 -17.54
N VAL A 15 -21.66 17.46 -18.04
CA VAL A 15 -20.20 17.49 -17.91
C VAL A 15 -19.79 17.65 -16.44
N ASN A 16 -20.50 18.46 -15.67
CA ASN A 16 -20.26 18.58 -14.23
C ASN A 16 -20.50 17.25 -13.50
N ALA A 17 -21.62 16.58 -13.81
CA ALA A 17 -21.94 15.27 -13.26
C ALA A 17 -20.87 14.20 -13.58
N PHE A 18 -20.27 14.29 -14.79
CA PHE A 18 -19.11 13.45 -15.16
C PHE A 18 -17.91 13.70 -14.23
N PHE A 19 -17.53 14.96 -14.00
CA PHE A 19 -16.39 15.29 -13.16
C PHE A 19 -16.62 14.85 -11.71
N VAL A 20 -17.78 15.17 -11.14
CA VAL A 20 -18.13 14.78 -9.77
C VAL A 20 -18.18 13.24 -9.62
N GLY A 21 -18.84 12.55 -10.55
CA GLY A 21 -18.92 11.09 -10.52
C GLY A 21 -17.56 10.43 -10.66
N ALA A 22 -16.68 10.95 -11.53
CA ALA A 22 -15.33 10.44 -11.70
C ALA A 22 -14.45 10.67 -10.46
N GLU A 23 -14.52 11.85 -9.86
CA GLU A 23 -13.79 12.21 -8.64
C GLU A 23 -14.17 11.28 -7.50
N PHE A 24 -15.46 11.16 -7.19
CA PHE A 24 -15.93 10.33 -6.09
C PHE A 24 -15.71 8.83 -6.33
N ALA A 25 -15.80 8.36 -7.58
CA ALA A 25 -15.51 6.98 -7.91
C ALA A 25 -14.02 6.63 -7.65
N LEU A 26 -13.09 7.53 -8.00
CA LEU A 26 -11.67 7.32 -7.80
C LEU A 26 -11.27 7.37 -6.31
N ILE A 27 -11.91 8.21 -5.50
CA ILE A 27 -11.68 8.27 -4.06
C ILE A 27 -12.24 7.03 -3.36
N SER A 28 -13.36 6.49 -3.85
CA SER A 28 -14.09 5.40 -3.17
C SER A 28 -13.64 4.00 -3.60
N VAL A 29 -13.06 3.85 -4.80
CA VAL A 29 -12.62 2.57 -5.32
C VAL A 29 -11.31 2.13 -4.63
N ARG A 30 -11.26 0.86 -4.21
CA ARG A 30 -10.04 0.29 -3.62
C ARG A 30 -9.16 -0.34 -4.69
N ARG A 31 -7.84 -0.17 -4.56
CA ARG A 31 -6.86 -0.79 -5.46
C ARG A 31 -7.08 -2.30 -5.59
N SER A 32 -7.32 -2.98 -4.49
CA SER A 32 -7.58 -4.43 -4.44
C SER A 32 -8.77 -4.91 -5.28
N GLN A 33 -9.73 -4.02 -5.58
CA GLN A 33 -10.89 -4.34 -6.42
C GLN A 33 -10.60 -4.18 -7.93
N VAL A 34 -9.64 -3.32 -8.29
CA VAL A 34 -9.33 -3.00 -9.69
C VAL A 34 -8.12 -3.78 -10.21
N GLU A 35 -7.18 -4.11 -9.34
CA GLU A 35 -5.94 -4.80 -9.69
C GLU A 35 -6.15 -6.17 -10.38
N PRO A 36 -7.06 -7.06 -9.89
CA PRO A 36 -7.36 -8.32 -10.58
C PRO A 36 -7.85 -8.11 -12.00
N LEU A 37 -8.74 -7.13 -12.23
CA LEU A 37 -9.28 -6.80 -13.56
C LEU A 37 -8.17 -6.31 -14.52
N ALA A 38 -7.20 -5.58 -14.00
CA ALA A 38 -6.05 -5.13 -14.78
C ALA A 38 -5.11 -6.28 -15.15
N GLN A 39 -4.95 -7.29 -14.25
CA GLN A 39 -4.19 -8.51 -14.51
C GLN A 39 -4.86 -9.39 -15.55
N GLU A 40 -6.19 -9.45 -15.58
CA GLU A 40 -7.00 -10.12 -16.62
C GLU A 40 -6.92 -9.40 -17.98
N GLY A 41 -6.28 -8.24 -18.06
CA GLY A 41 -6.03 -7.51 -19.31
C GLY A 41 -6.98 -6.36 -19.60
N ASP A 42 -7.89 -5.97 -18.69
CA ASP A 42 -8.77 -4.82 -18.90
C ASP A 42 -7.96 -3.51 -18.96
N ARG A 43 -8.02 -2.86 -20.14
CA ARG A 43 -7.34 -1.59 -20.40
C ARG A 43 -7.91 -0.42 -19.58
N ARG A 44 -9.18 -0.49 -19.17
CA ARG A 44 -9.83 0.54 -18.37
C ARG A 44 -9.30 0.44 -16.94
N ALA A 45 -9.24 -0.78 -16.39
CA ALA A 45 -8.70 -1.04 -15.07
C ALA A 45 -7.25 -0.57 -14.94
N ARG A 46 -6.41 -0.80 -15.95
CA ARG A 46 -5.01 -0.29 -15.97
C ARG A 46 -4.93 1.24 -15.94
N ARG A 47 -5.86 1.94 -16.61
CA ARG A 47 -5.91 3.40 -16.56
C ARG A 47 -6.39 3.91 -15.20
N VAL A 48 -7.36 3.21 -14.58
CA VAL A 48 -7.83 3.53 -13.23
C VAL A 48 -6.71 3.32 -12.21
N LEU A 49 -5.95 2.22 -12.29
CA LEU A 49 -4.79 1.99 -11.42
C LEU A 49 -3.75 3.11 -11.55
N TRP A 50 -3.43 3.50 -12.77
CA TRP A 50 -2.56 4.66 -12.99
C TRP A 50 -3.13 5.93 -12.33
N GLY A 51 -4.45 6.11 -12.38
CA GLY A 51 -5.16 7.20 -11.71
C GLY A 51 -5.03 7.15 -10.20
N LEU A 52 -5.16 5.97 -9.60
CA LEU A 52 -4.99 5.78 -8.16
C LEU A 52 -3.54 6.06 -7.69
N GLU A 53 -2.56 5.91 -8.57
CA GLU A 53 -1.17 6.29 -8.31
C GLU A 53 -0.92 7.80 -8.45
N HIS A 54 -1.86 8.54 -9.06
CA HIS A 54 -1.75 9.98 -9.34
C HIS A 54 -3.01 10.73 -8.90
N VAL A 55 -3.53 10.39 -7.72
CA VAL A 55 -4.83 10.89 -7.22
C VAL A 55 -4.87 12.42 -7.17
N SER A 56 -3.82 13.06 -6.64
CA SER A 56 -3.77 14.51 -6.51
C SER A 56 -3.93 15.25 -7.86
N ALA A 57 -3.30 14.73 -8.91
CA ALA A 57 -3.40 15.30 -10.24
C ALA A 57 -4.81 15.12 -10.86
N LEU A 58 -5.45 13.96 -10.57
CA LEU A 58 -6.82 13.72 -11.04
C LEU A 58 -7.85 14.55 -10.29
N LEU A 59 -7.70 14.70 -8.97
CA LEU A 59 -8.55 15.56 -8.15
C LEU A 59 -8.44 17.01 -8.62
N ALA A 60 -7.22 17.51 -8.87
CA ALA A 60 -7.02 18.85 -9.40
C ALA A 60 -7.69 19.04 -10.78
N ALA A 61 -7.61 18.04 -11.67
CA ALA A 61 -8.27 18.06 -12.96
C ALA A 61 -9.81 18.06 -12.84
N ALA A 62 -10.36 17.22 -11.95
CA ALA A 62 -11.78 17.14 -11.70
C ALA A 62 -12.31 18.45 -11.11
N GLN A 63 -11.65 19.00 -10.09
CA GLN A 63 -12.03 20.26 -9.45
C GLN A 63 -11.94 21.45 -10.39
N LEU A 64 -10.91 21.50 -11.27
CA LEU A 64 -10.85 22.51 -12.33
C LEU A 64 -12.05 22.38 -13.28
N GLY A 65 -12.40 21.15 -13.66
CA GLY A 65 -13.56 20.89 -14.53
C GLY A 65 -14.88 21.31 -13.87
N ILE A 66 -15.10 20.94 -12.60
CA ILE A 66 -16.28 21.33 -11.81
C ILE A 66 -16.39 22.86 -11.72
N THR A 67 -15.28 23.54 -11.40
CA THR A 67 -15.25 25.00 -11.28
C THR A 67 -15.61 25.68 -12.62
N LEU A 68 -15.05 25.21 -13.73
CA LEU A 68 -15.38 25.73 -15.05
C LEU A 68 -16.85 25.49 -15.38
N CYS A 69 -17.41 24.33 -15.10
CA CYS A 69 -18.82 24.04 -15.32
C CYS A 69 -19.72 24.96 -14.49
N THR A 70 -19.39 25.16 -13.21
CA THR A 70 -20.14 26.06 -12.32
C THR A 70 -20.14 27.51 -12.85
N LEU A 71 -18.98 28.00 -13.31
CA LEU A 71 -18.87 29.34 -13.91
C LEU A 71 -19.71 29.47 -15.19
N VAL A 72 -19.65 28.49 -16.09
CA VAL A 72 -20.44 28.48 -17.32
C VAL A 72 -21.93 28.43 -17.01
N LEU A 73 -22.34 27.62 -16.01
CA LEU A 73 -23.74 27.51 -15.61
C LEU A 73 -24.27 28.84 -15.08
N GLY A 74 -23.51 29.55 -14.23
CA GLY A 74 -23.88 30.85 -13.70
C GLY A 74 -23.96 31.94 -14.75
N VAL A 75 -23.05 31.97 -15.75
CA VAL A 75 -23.02 32.99 -16.79
C VAL A 75 -24.06 32.74 -17.89
N VAL A 76 -24.39 31.49 -18.19
CA VAL A 76 -25.19 31.11 -19.36
C VAL A 76 -26.60 30.67 -18.99
N ALA A 77 -26.73 29.75 -18.00
CA ALA A 77 -28.04 29.15 -17.70
C ALA A 77 -28.93 30.05 -16.84
N GLU A 78 -28.38 30.72 -15.83
CA GLU A 78 -29.16 31.58 -14.95
C GLU A 78 -29.85 32.74 -15.70
N PRO A 79 -29.16 33.54 -16.55
CA PRO A 79 -29.82 34.60 -17.33
C PRO A 79 -30.84 34.04 -18.31
N ALA A 80 -30.59 32.88 -18.92
CA ALA A 80 -31.52 32.26 -19.84
C ALA A 80 -32.83 31.85 -19.17
N ILE A 81 -32.76 31.29 -17.95
CA ILE A 81 -33.95 30.94 -17.15
C ILE A 81 -34.67 32.21 -16.69
N ALA A 82 -33.93 33.24 -16.23
CA ALA A 82 -34.51 34.52 -15.84
C ALA A 82 -35.33 35.14 -16.96
N HIS A 83 -34.79 35.20 -18.19
CA HIS A 83 -35.50 35.73 -19.38
C HIS A 83 -36.73 34.89 -19.75
N LEU A 84 -36.79 33.61 -19.46
CA LEU A 84 -38.00 32.80 -19.67
C LEU A 84 -39.11 33.10 -18.65
N LEU A 85 -38.75 33.53 -17.45
CA LEU A 85 -39.67 33.82 -16.38
C LEU A 85 -40.24 35.28 -16.46
N GLU A 86 -39.48 36.24 -16.99
CA GLU A 86 -39.89 37.61 -17.14
C GLU A 86 -41.29 37.79 -17.78
N PRO A 87 -41.62 37.17 -18.92
CA PRO A 87 -42.93 37.30 -19.54
C PRO A 87 -44.10 36.82 -18.63
N VAL A 88 -43.83 35.79 -17.85
CA VAL A 88 -44.81 35.23 -16.90
C VAL A 88 -45.14 36.24 -15.80
N PHE A 89 -44.13 36.92 -15.26
CA PHE A 89 -44.34 37.96 -14.23
C PHE A 89 -44.99 39.20 -14.78
N HIS A 90 -44.68 39.59 -16.02
CA HIS A 90 -45.40 40.67 -16.71
C HIS A 90 -46.88 40.35 -16.92
N ALA A 91 -47.21 39.10 -17.27
CA ALA A 91 -48.59 38.69 -17.51
C ALA A 91 -49.46 38.72 -16.23
N ILE A 92 -48.87 38.56 -15.06
CA ILE A 92 -49.55 38.63 -13.75
C ILE A 92 -49.50 40.01 -13.10
N GLY A 93 -49.05 41.05 -13.85
CA GLY A 93 -49.11 42.45 -13.45
C GLY A 93 -48.00 42.91 -12.48
N VAL A 94 -46.90 42.18 -12.39
CA VAL A 94 -45.73 42.60 -11.57
C VAL A 94 -45.00 43.74 -12.27
N PRO A 95 -44.69 44.88 -11.59
CA PRO A 95 -43.89 45.96 -12.18
C PRO A 95 -42.57 45.48 -12.73
N SER A 96 -42.12 46.01 -13.89
CA SER A 96 -40.95 45.52 -14.62
C SER A 96 -39.67 45.46 -13.77
N SER A 97 -39.44 46.45 -12.88
CA SER A 97 -38.28 46.47 -12.00
C SER A 97 -38.31 45.37 -10.94
N ALA A 98 -39.46 45.08 -10.36
CA ALA A 98 -39.66 44.02 -9.39
C ALA A 98 -39.69 42.65 -10.08
N GLY A 99 -40.31 42.56 -11.28
CA GLY A 99 -40.36 41.35 -12.08
C GLY A 99 -38.98 40.82 -12.47
N HIS A 100 -38.06 41.71 -12.84
CA HIS A 100 -36.66 41.32 -13.18
C HIS A 100 -35.92 40.71 -11.94
N VAL A 101 -36.00 41.35 -10.78
CA VAL A 101 -35.35 40.87 -9.56
C VAL A 101 -35.92 39.50 -9.12
N VAL A 102 -37.26 39.38 -9.13
CA VAL A 102 -37.93 38.14 -8.75
C VAL A 102 -37.60 37.00 -9.73
N SER A 103 -37.63 37.28 -11.05
CA SER A 103 -37.23 36.29 -12.05
C SER A 103 -35.81 35.85 -11.91
N PHE A 104 -34.89 36.75 -11.58
CA PHE A 104 -33.48 36.45 -11.36
C PHE A 104 -33.29 35.56 -10.11
N VAL A 105 -33.93 35.90 -8.97
CA VAL A 105 -33.81 35.10 -7.72
C VAL A 105 -34.37 33.69 -7.92
N ILE A 106 -35.51 33.56 -8.61
CA ILE A 106 -36.09 32.24 -8.89
C ILE A 106 -35.23 31.45 -9.86
N ALA A 107 -34.72 32.11 -10.92
CA ALA A 107 -33.80 31.45 -11.88
C ALA A 107 -32.52 30.94 -11.20
N LEU A 108 -31.89 31.78 -10.37
CA LEU A 108 -30.73 31.45 -9.61
C LEU A 108 -31.01 30.26 -8.68
N SER A 109 -32.12 30.31 -7.92
CA SER A 109 -32.50 29.23 -6.99
C SER A 109 -32.76 27.90 -7.72
N LEU A 110 -33.45 27.97 -8.87
CA LEU A 110 -33.75 26.78 -9.68
C LEU A 110 -32.49 26.20 -10.32
N ALA A 111 -31.62 27.06 -10.91
CA ALA A 111 -30.36 26.63 -11.48
C ALA A 111 -29.44 26.02 -10.45
N THR A 112 -29.30 26.64 -9.27
CA THR A 112 -28.51 26.12 -8.14
C THR A 112 -29.05 24.79 -7.64
N TYR A 113 -30.38 24.67 -7.48
CA TYR A 113 -31.01 23.42 -7.07
C TYR A 113 -30.76 22.27 -8.05
N LEU A 114 -30.94 22.52 -9.34
CA LEU A 114 -30.71 21.53 -10.40
C LEU A 114 -29.21 21.15 -10.46
N HIS A 115 -28.32 22.14 -10.34
CA HIS A 115 -26.88 21.90 -10.29
C HIS A 115 -26.51 21.03 -9.11
N MET A 116 -26.96 21.38 -7.90
CA MET A 116 -26.66 20.59 -6.70
C MET A 116 -27.25 19.18 -6.79
N LEU A 117 -28.50 19.03 -7.25
CA LEU A 117 -29.15 17.72 -7.33
C LEU A 117 -28.58 16.84 -8.43
N LEU A 118 -28.61 17.30 -9.68
CA LEU A 118 -28.25 16.50 -10.86
C LEU A 118 -26.76 16.56 -11.20
N GLY A 119 -26.12 17.70 -10.92
CA GLY A 119 -24.71 17.93 -11.20
C GLY A 119 -23.77 17.42 -10.11
N GLU A 120 -24.26 17.26 -8.85
CA GLU A 120 -23.40 16.91 -7.73
C GLU A 120 -23.93 15.71 -6.91
N MET A 121 -25.13 15.78 -6.32
CA MET A 121 -25.60 14.74 -5.39
C MET A 121 -25.85 13.40 -6.08
N VAL A 122 -26.53 13.38 -7.21
CA VAL A 122 -26.87 12.15 -7.94
C VAL A 122 -25.60 11.43 -8.42
N PRO A 123 -24.66 12.07 -9.16
CA PRO A 123 -23.45 11.40 -9.62
C PRO A 123 -22.54 10.94 -8.45
N LYS A 124 -22.46 11.71 -7.38
CA LYS A 124 -21.75 11.33 -6.15
C LYS A 124 -22.33 10.07 -5.53
N ASN A 125 -23.65 10.02 -5.35
CA ASN A 125 -24.31 8.86 -4.76
C ASN A 125 -24.16 7.59 -5.63
N ILE A 126 -24.21 7.72 -6.96
CA ILE A 126 -23.94 6.60 -7.87
C ILE A 126 -22.49 6.12 -7.72
N ALA A 127 -21.53 7.04 -7.66
CA ALA A 127 -20.12 6.71 -7.50
C ALA A 127 -19.83 6.02 -6.17
N LEU A 128 -20.48 6.42 -5.09
CA LEU A 128 -20.37 5.78 -3.77
C LEU A 128 -21.05 4.41 -3.72
N ALA A 129 -22.18 4.24 -4.40
CA ALA A 129 -22.91 2.97 -4.43
C ALA A 129 -22.22 1.90 -5.30
N GLU A 130 -21.69 2.28 -6.46
CA GLU A 130 -21.01 1.39 -7.42
C GLU A 130 -19.61 1.90 -7.81
N PRO A 131 -18.65 1.96 -6.89
CA PRO A 131 -17.39 2.66 -7.12
C PRO A 131 -16.56 2.01 -8.23
N VAL A 132 -16.49 0.69 -8.32
CA VAL A 132 -15.70 -0.01 -9.34
C VAL A 132 -16.25 0.26 -10.74
N ARG A 133 -17.56 0.09 -10.93
CA ARG A 133 -18.20 0.28 -12.22
C ARG A 133 -18.08 1.72 -12.70
N THR A 134 -18.30 2.66 -11.79
CA THR A 134 -18.20 4.10 -12.09
C THR A 134 -16.77 4.51 -12.39
N ALA A 135 -15.79 4.01 -11.64
CA ALA A 135 -14.37 4.27 -11.91
C ALA A 135 -13.91 3.70 -13.26
N LEU A 136 -14.35 2.50 -13.62
CA LEU A 136 -14.03 1.91 -14.94
C LEU A 136 -14.68 2.66 -16.11
N LEU A 137 -15.83 3.31 -15.89
CA LEU A 137 -16.53 4.08 -16.91
C LEU A 137 -15.96 5.50 -17.04
N LEU A 138 -15.84 6.22 -15.93
CA LEU A 138 -15.52 7.66 -15.89
C LEU A 138 -14.03 7.94 -15.63
N GLY A 139 -13.29 7.00 -15.02
CA GLY A 139 -11.87 7.16 -14.74
C GLY A 139 -10.99 7.31 -15.98
N PRO A 140 -11.11 6.44 -17.01
CA PRO A 140 -10.27 6.54 -18.19
C PRO A 140 -10.33 7.88 -18.94
N PRO A 141 -11.50 8.51 -19.18
CA PRO A 141 -11.56 9.83 -19.78
C PRO A 141 -11.01 10.93 -18.85
N LEU A 142 -11.21 10.85 -17.53
CA LEU A 142 -10.61 11.80 -16.59
C LEU A 142 -9.08 11.69 -16.58
N VAL A 143 -8.51 10.48 -16.60
CA VAL A 143 -7.06 10.25 -16.73
C VAL A 143 -6.51 10.85 -18.02
N ALA A 144 -7.22 10.70 -19.14
CA ALA A 144 -6.80 11.29 -20.40
C ALA A 144 -6.80 12.82 -20.33
N LEU A 145 -7.83 13.41 -19.73
CA LEU A 145 -7.94 14.86 -19.53
C LEU A 145 -6.86 15.40 -18.58
N SER A 146 -6.63 14.72 -17.46
CA SER A 146 -5.55 15.10 -16.51
C SER A 146 -4.18 15.11 -17.18
N LYS A 147 -3.89 14.13 -18.05
CA LYS A 147 -2.64 14.12 -18.83
C LYS A 147 -2.56 15.29 -19.82
N ALA A 148 -3.66 15.64 -20.45
CA ALA A 148 -3.73 16.80 -21.36
C ALA A 148 -3.56 18.13 -20.60
N LEU A 149 -4.13 18.24 -19.42
CA LEU A 149 -4.06 19.42 -18.56
C LEU A 149 -2.81 19.46 -17.66
N ARG A 150 -1.89 18.50 -17.79
CA ARG A 150 -0.68 18.39 -16.96
C ARG A 150 0.08 19.72 -16.79
N PRO A 151 0.35 20.52 -17.82
CA PRO A 151 1.07 21.80 -17.65
C PRO A 151 0.30 22.79 -16.76
N VAL A 152 -1.03 22.84 -16.88
CA VAL A 152 -1.88 23.72 -16.06
C VAL A 152 -1.90 23.24 -14.62
N ILE A 153 -2.12 21.95 -14.40
CA ILE A 153 -2.14 21.34 -13.07
C ILE A 153 -0.79 21.50 -12.38
N PHE A 154 0.32 21.30 -13.10
CA PHE A 154 1.66 21.52 -12.56
C PHE A 154 1.85 22.96 -12.09
N THR A 155 1.39 23.96 -12.86
CA THR A 155 1.51 25.36 -12.46
C THR A 155 0.69 25.67 -11.21
N ILE A 156 -0.54 25.15 -11.11
CA ILE A 156 -1.41 25.32 -9.93
C ILE A 156 -0.78 24.67 -8.70
N ASN A 157 -0.30 23.43 -8.83
CA ASN A 157 0.35 22.70 -7.73
C ASN A 157 1.66 23.37 -7.30
N ALA A 158 2.46 23.87 -8.24
CA ALA A 158 3.69 24.60 -7.92
C ALA A 158 3.39 25.87 -7.10
N PHE A 159 2.32 26.58 -7.45
CA PHE A 159 1.87 27.75 -6.68
C PHE A 159 1.35 27.36 -5.29
N ALA A 160 0.52 26.32 -5.20
CA ALA A 160 0.02 25.80 -3.92
C ALA A 160 1.15 25.33 -3.01
N ASN A 161 2.11 24.59 -3.53
CA ASN A 161 3.29 24.12 -2.79
C ASN A 161 4.18 25.28 -2.35
N GLY A 162 4.27 26.36 -3.16
CA GLY A 162 4.94 27.58 -2.77
C GLY A 162 4.30 28.26 -1.55
N LEU A 163 2.96 28.29 -1.52
CA LEU A 163 2.18 28.80 -0.38
C LEU A 163 2.36 27.92 0.87
N LEU A 164 2.29 26.60 0.72
CA LEU A 164 2.52 25.65 1.83
C LEU A 164 3.93 25.84 2.41
N LYS A 165 4.93 25.99 1.56
CA LYS A 165 6.31 26.26 2.01
C LYS A 165 6.43 27.58 2.78
N LEU A 166 5.68 28.63 2.36
CA LEU A 166 5.63 29.89 3.10
C LEU A 166 5.00 29.73 4.49
N LEU A 167 4.00 28.82 4.59
CA LEU A 167 3.32 28.47 5.85
C LEU A 167 4.08 27.43 6.68
N ARG A 168 5.28 26.99 6.23
CA ARG A 168 6.11 25.94 6.84
C ARG A 168 5.40 24.59 6.98
N VAL A 169 4.48 24.27 6.06
CA VAL A 169 3.82 22.97 5.95
C VAL A 169 4.54 22.17 4.87
N GLU A 170 5.01 20.98 5.20
CA GLU A 170 5.57 20.06 4.20
C GLU A 170 4.43 19.48 3.37
N ALA A 171 4.47 19.72 2.05
CA ALA A 171 3.60 19.03 1.12
C ALA A 171 4.01 17.55 1.10
N LYS A 172 3.17 16.66 1.62
CA LYS A 172 3.34 15.22 1.40
C LYS A 172 2.99 14.94 -0.05
N ASP A 173 3.99 14.56 -0.83
CA ASP A 173 3.75 13.97 -2.14
C ASP A 173 2.93 12.68 -1.96
N GLU A 174 2.07 12.44 -2.94
CA GLU A 174 1.07 11.38 -3.09
C GLU A 174 1.25 10.20 -2.14
N VAL A 175 0.14 9.77 -1.55
CA VAL A 175 0.05 8.58 -0.69
C VAL A 175 0.82 7.44 -1.37
N SER A 176 2.07 7.24 -0.98
CA SER A 176 2.79 6.03 -1.33
C SER A 176 1.97 4.90 -0.71
N ALA A 177 1.50 3.99 -1.56
CA ALA A 177 0.73 2.82 -1.14
C ALA A 177 1.57 1.81 -0.33
N THR A 178 2.75 2.21 0.12
CA THR A 178 3.64 1.47 1.00
C THR A 178 3.33 1.88 2.42
N PHE A 179 2.55 1.05 3.08
CA PHE A 179 2.37 1.19 4.53
C PHE A 179 3.69 0.84 5.22
N THR A 180 4.08 1.63 6.19
CA THR A 180 5.16 1.28 7.12
C THR A 180 4.66 0.21 8.09
N ASP A 181 5.58 -0.55 8.72
CA ASP A 181 5.23 -1.57 9.72
C ASP A 181 4.42 -0.95 10.87
N ILE A 182 4.70 0.31 11.23
CA ILE A 182 3.97 1.07 12.24
C ILE A 182 2.51 1.33 11.82
N GLU A 183 2.29 1.76 10.57
CA GLU A 183 0.95 1.99 10.03
C GLU A 183 0.15 0.68 9.91
N LEU A 184 0.83 -0.43 9.55
CA LEU A 184 0.20 -1.75 9.53
C LEU A 184 -0.20 -2.21 10.93
N ALA A 185 0.64 -2.00 11.95
CA ALA A 185 0.31 -2.31 13.34
C ALA A 185 -0.89 -1.49 13.84
N GLU A 186 -1.00 -0.22 13.44
CA GLU A 186 -2.16 0.63 13.76
C GLU A 186 -3.45 0.12 13.09
N ILE A 187 -3.38 -0.28 11.82
CA ILE A 187 -4.52 -0.88 11.10
C ILE A 187 -4.98 -2.19 11.77
N VAL A 188 -4.04 -3.02 12.22
CA VAL A 188 -4.32 -4.27 12.93
C VAL A 188 -5.02 -3.97 14.26
N LYS A 189 -4.56 -2.96 14.99
CA LYS A 189 -5.17 -2.50 16.23
C LYS A 189 -6.59 -2.00 16.01
N ASP A 190 -6.80 -1.11 15.04
CA ASP A 190 -8.12 -0.59 14.69
C ASP A 190 -9.10 -1.69 14.30
N ALA A 191 -8.61 -2.71 13.57
CA ALA A 191 -9.41 -3.87 13.18
C ALA A 191 -9.84 -4.72 14.39
N SER A 192 -8.99 -4.84 15.43
CA SER A 192 -9.34 -5.52 16.67
C SER A 192 -10.35 -4.70 17.48
N GLU A 193 -10.13 -3.40 17.65
CA GLU A 193 -11.07 -2.51 18.35
C GLU A 193 -12.45 -2.46 17.68
N ALA A 194 -12.50 -2.61 16.34
CA ALA A 194 -13.74 -2.74 15.57
C ALA A 194 -14.39 -4.14 15.64
N GLY A 195 -13.75 -5.11 16.32
CA GLY A 195 -14.24 -6.49 16.44
C GLY A 195 -14.15 -7.31 15.15
N LEU A 196 -13.33 -6.88 14.18
CA LEU A 196 -13.12 -7.57 12.90
C LEU A 196 -12.13 -8.73 13.01
N ILE A 197 -11.23 -8.68 13.98
CA ILE A 197 -10.28 -9.73 14.34
C ILE A 197 -10.28 -9.95 15.85
N ASP A 198 -9.95 -11.16 16.30
CA ASP A 198 -9.83 -11.47 17.71
C ASP A 198 -8.46 -11.05 18.28
N ASP A 199 -8.35 -10.94 19.61
CA ASP A 199 -7.11 -10.51 20.29
C ASP A 199 -5.91 -11.42 19.97
N ARG A 200 -6.15 -12.72 19.78
CA ARG A 200 -5.10 -13.68 19.43
C ARG A 200 -4.62 -13.49 17.97
N ALA A 201 -5.51 -13.09 17.09
CA ALA A 201 -5.13 -12.78 15.71
C ALA A 201 -4.33 -11.46 15.66
N GLN A 202 -4.74 -10.47 16.44
CA GLN A 202 -4.01 -9.21 16.60
C GLN A 202 -2.58 -9.45 17.11
N GLU A 203 -2.43 -10.22 18.19
CA GLU A 203 -1.12 -10.55 18.77
C GLU A 203 -0.21 -11.22 17.75
N ARG A 204 -0.68 -12.27 17.06
CA ARG A 204 0.09 -12.96 16.01
C ARG A 204 0.49 -12.07 14.83
N LEU A 205 -0.38 -11.13 14.44
CA LEU A 205 -0.07 -10.18 13.36
C LEU A 205 1.00 -9.18 13.79
N ASN A 206 0.92 -8.70 15.04
CA ASN A 206 1.93 -7.81 15.59
C ASN A 206 3.29 -8.51 15.72
N ASP A 207 3.32 -9.74 16.25
CA ASP A 207 4.53 -10.54 16.35
C ASP A 207 5.18 -10.77 14.97
N ALA A 208 4.35 -11.02 13.94
CA ALA A 208 4.84 -11.18 12.57
C ALA A 208 5.41 -9.87 11.97
N LEU A 209 4.84 -8.72 12.31
CA LEU A 209 5.37 -7.40 11.89
C LEU A 209 6.69 -7.10 12.62
N GLU A 210 6.77 -7.40 13.93
CA GLU A 210 8.01 -7.23 14.69
C GLU A 210 9.15 -8.10 14.15
N LEU A 211 8.86 -9.31 13.68
CA LEU A 211 9.86 -10.20 13.12
C LEU A 211 10.62 -9.59 11.95
N GLY A 212 9.92 -8.84 11.10
CA GLY A 212 10.50 -8.12 9.94
C GLY A 212 11.39 -6.94 10.34
N SER A 213 11.21 -6.38 11.53
CA SER A 213 11.99 -5.24 12.03
C SER A 213 13.08 -5.62 13.04
N ARG A 214 12.97 -6.79 13.67
CA ARG A 214 13.86 -7.22 14.76
C ARG A 214 15.17 -7.81 14.23
N PRO A 215 16.33 -7.32 14.65
CA PRO A 215 17.60 -7.78 14.13
C PRO A 215 17.98 -9.17 14.68
N VAL A 216 18.67 -9.97 13.85
CA VAL A 216 19.14 -11.32 14.18
C VAL A 216 20.00 -11.36 15.44
N ARG A 217 20.77 -10.30 15.72
CA ARG A 217 21.63 -10.20 16.92
C ARG A 217 20.89 -10.39 18.24
N ASP A 218 19.57 -10.14 18.28
CA ASP A 218 18.79 -10.25 19.53
C ASP A 218 18.53 -11.69 19.95
N VAL A 219 18.60 -12.64 18.98
CA VAL A 219 18.34 -14.07 19.19
C VAL A 219 19.54 -14.96 18.91
N VAL A 220 20.68 -14.37 18.55
CA VAL A 220 21.89 -15.15 18.25
C VAL A 220 22.41 -15.87 19.49
N VAL A 221 22.71 -17.16 19.35
CA VAL A 221 23.48 -17.91 20.33
C VAL A 221 24.97 -17.66 20.03
N PRO A 222 25.70 -16.95 20.91
CA PRO A 222 27.11 -16.63 20.66
C PRO A 222 27.97 -17.91 20.49
N LEU A 223 29.00 -17.80 19.66
CA LEU A 223 29.86 -18.96 19.31
C LEU A 223 30.48 -19.64 20.54
N GLU A 224 30.74 -18.90 21.60
CA GLU A 224 31.29 -19.41 22.87
C GLU A 224 30.34 -20.40 23.58
N ARG A 225 29.05 -20.31 23.28
CA ARG A 225 28.00 -21.19 23.83
C ARG A 225 27.59 -22.30 22.87
N VAL A 226 28.10 -22.27 21.64
CA VAL A 226 27.80 -23.27 20.62
C VAL A 226 28.76 -24.44 20.69
N VAL A 227 28.23 -25.65 20.72
CA VAL A 227 29.03 -26.85 20.52
C VAL A 227 29.23 -27.05 19.03
N TYR A 228 30.50 -26.98 18.60
CA TYR A 228 30.87 -27.10 17.18
C TYR A 228 31.96 -28.16 16.98
N ALA A 229 32.06 -28.69 15.78
CA ALA A 229 33.13 -29.58 15.36
C ALA A 229 34.21 -28.76 14.60
N ARG A 230 35.45 -29.27 14.64
CA ARG A 230 36.53 -28.70 13.79
C ARG A 230 36.69 -29.49 12.51
N VAL A 231 37.17 -28.83 11.48
CA VAL A 231 37.60 -29.49 10.23
C VAL A 231 38.61 -30.60 10.60
N GLY A 232 38.44 -31.79 10.02
CA GLY A 232 39.26 -32.95 10.33
C GLY A 232 38.70 -33.84 11.47
N ILE A 233 37.51 -33.58 11.99
CA ILE A 233 36.85 -34.47 12.92
C ILE A 233 36.53 -35.82 12.26
N THR A 234 36.73 -36.92 13.03
CA THR A 234 36.37 -38.27 12.58
C THR A 234 34.95 -38.65 12.99
N PRO A 235 34.31 -39.63 12.32
CA PRO A 235 33.01 -40.16 12.72
C PRO A 235 32.96 -40.58 14.20
N GLU A 236 33.96 -41.26 14.73
CA GLU A 236 34.03 -41.66 16.13
C GLU A 236 34.05 -40.46 17.08
N GLN A 237 34.81 -39.41 16.72
CA GLN A 237 34.88 -38.16 17.49
C GLN A 237 33.55 -37.39 17.46
N LEU A 238 32.85 -37.40 16.33
CA LEU A 238 31.54 -36.75 16.20
C LEU A 238 30.47 -37.45 17.04
N GLU A 239 30.47 -38.79 17.09
CA GLU A 239 29.59 -39.56 17.97
C GLU A 239 29.84 -39.26 19.44
N ARG A 240 31.10 -39.21 19.82
CA ARG A 240 31.49 -38.88 21.23
C ARG A 240 30.99 -37.48 21.59
N LEU A 241 31.23 -36.51 20.70
CA LEU A 241 30.76 -35.13 20.87
C LEU A 241 29.25 -35.09 21.02
N SER A 242 28.51 -35.91 20.24
CA SER A 242 27.06 -36.02 20.33
C SER A 242 26.60 -36.62 21.65
N ALA A 243 27.26 -37.68 22.09
CA ALA A 243 26.94 -38.36 23.35
C ALA A 243 27.19 -37.45 24.58
N GLU A 244 28.25 -36.65 24.55
CA GLU A 244 28.61 -35.73 25.64
C GLU A 244 27.73 -34.48 25.68
N SER A 245 27.36 -33.95 24.51
CA SER A 245 26.63 -32.67 24.41
C SER A 245 25.12 -32.82 24.31
N GLY A 246 24.63 -34.01 23.91
CA GLY A 246 23.21 -34.26 23.64
C GLY A 246 22.69 -33.66 22.31
N PHE A 247 23.53 -32.97 21.55
CA PHE A 247 23.16 -32.40 20.26
C PHE A 247 23.30 -33.39 19.11
N SER A 248 22.53 -33.21 18.06
CA SER A 248 22.57 -34.05 16.85
C SER A 248 23.16 -33.34 15.62
N ARG A 249 23.33 -32.04 15.65
CA ARG A 249 23.85 -31.23 14.55
C ARG A 249 24.98 -30.35 15.03
N PHE A 250 26.10 -30.40 14.32
CA PHE A 250 27.32 -29.71 14.70
C PHE A 250 27.79 -28.83 13.56
N PRO A 251 27.82 -27.51 13.74
CA PRO A 251 28.50 -26.62 12.79
C PRO A 251 29.97 -27.02 12.71
N VAL A 252 30.55 -27.00 11.54
CA VAL A 252 31.98 -27.30 11.34
C VAL A 252 32.70 -25.99 11.05
N VAL A 253 33.74 -25.72 11.84
CA VAL A 253 34.48 -24.45 11.80
C VAL A 253 35.95 -24.75 11.47
N ASP A 254 36.53 -23.91 10.59
CA ASP A 254 37.98 -23.97 10.29
C ASP A 254 38.82 -23.25 11.36
N ASP A 255 40.15 -23.33 11.23
CA ASP A 255 41.09 -22.69 12.17
C ASP A 255 40.98 -21.16 12.17
N GLY A 256 40.42 -20.57 11.10
CA GLY A 256 40.12 -19.13 10.97
C GLY A 256 38.76 -18.74 11.56
N ARG A 257 38.09 -19.61 12.29
CA ARG A 257 36.71 -19.40 12.78
C ARG A 257 35.68 -19.11 11.69
N ARG A 258 35.91 -19.65 10.49
CA ARG A 258 34.91 -19.57 9.43
C ARG A 258 34.12 -20.87 9.39
N ILE A 259 32.79 -20.73 9.24
CA ILE A 259 31.92 -21.90 9.12
C ILE A 259 32.01 -22.46 7.70
N VAL A 260 32.30 -23.75 7.59
CA VAL A 260 32.41 -24.46 6.31
C VAL A 260 31.16 -25.28 5.98
N GLY A 261 30.35 -25.64 6.98
CA GLY A 261 29.12 -26.39 6.86
C GLY A 261 28.66 -26.94 8.19
N TYR A 262 27.84 -27.98 8.16
CA TYR A 262 27.49 -28.72 9.38
C TYR A 262 27.48 -30.23 9.12
N LEU A 263 27.68 -31.01 10.18
CA LEU A 263 27.55 -32.46 10.20
C LEU A 263 26.38 -32.86 11.11
N HIS A 264 25.66 -33.89 10.73
CA HIS A 264 24.66 -34.53 11.58
C HIS A 264 25.24 -35.81 12.15
N VAL A 265 24.92 -36.18 13.41
CA VAL A 265 25.41 -37.42 14.05
C VAL A 265 25.09 -38.66 13.19
N LYS A 266 24.00 -38.68 12.42
CA LYS A 266 23.68 -39.77 11.49
C LYS A 266 24.75 -39.97 10.41
N ASP A 267 25.43 -38.90 10.01
CA ASP A 267 26.49 -38.97 9.00
C ASP A 267 27.70 -39.79 9.57
N ALA A 268 27.89 -39.74 10.89
CA ALA A 268 28.90 -40.56 11.58
C ALA A 268 28.49 -42.03 11.69
N LEU A 269 27.20 -42.31 11.88
CA LEU A 269 26.72 -43.69 12.00
C LEU A 269 26.81 -44.46 10.68
N ASP A 270 26.64 -43.76 9.55
CA ASP A 270 26.70 -44.35 8.21
C ASP A 270 28.11 -44.37 7.64
N ALA A 271 29.11 -43.73 8.31
CA ALA A 271 30.48 -43.63 7.82
C ALA A 271 31.29 -44.88 8.05
N SER A 272 32.07 -45.31 7.05
CA SER A 272 33.03 -46.41 7.14
C SER A 272 34.20 -46.10 6.17
N PRO A 273 35.47 -46.14 6.65
CA PRO A 273 35.92 -46.39 8.01
C PRO A 273 35.69 -45.22 8.98
N ARG A 274 35.62 -45.49 10.29
CA ARG A 274 35.20 -44.54 11.33
C ARG A 274 36.33 -43.65 11.88
N ASP A 275 37.58 -44.00 11.58
CA ASP A 275 38.79 -43.30 11.98
C ASP A 275 39.32 -42.32 10.92
N VAL A 276 38.71 -42.30 9.75
CA VAL A 276 39.06 -41.37 8.67
C VAL A 276 38.28 -40.07 8.84
N PRO A 277 38.96 -38.89 8.83
CA PRO A 277 38.30 -37.62 8.99
C PRO A 277 37.29 -37.31 7.85
N PHE A 278 36.19 -36.67 8.20
CA PHE A 278 35.26 -36.13 7.21
C PHE A 278 35.94 -35.13 6.28
N GLN A 279 35.63 -35.24 4.99
CA GLN A 279 36.06 -34.28 3.97
C GLN A 279 35.10 -33.11 3.88
N LEU A 280 35.52 -32.01 3.21
CA LEU A 280 34.65 -30.87 3.00
C LEU A 280 33.40 -31.20 2.14
N SER A 281 33.53 -32.22 1.25
CA SER A 281 32.42 -32.76 0.47
C SER A 281 31.32 -33.43 1.26
N ASP A 282 31.66 -33.95 2.47
CA ASP A 282 30.73 -34.67 3.33
C ASP A 282 29.89 -33.70 4.18
N MET A 283 30.29 -32.43 4.21
CA MET A 283 29.63 -31.39 4.99
C MET A 283 28.39 -30.88 4.28
N ARG A 284 27.31 -30.80 5.04
CA ARG A 284 26.05 -30.24 4.57
C ARG A 284 26.12 -28.70 4.54
N PRO A 285 25.53 -28.05 3.54
CA PRO A 285 25.48 -26.60 3.49
C PRO A 285 24.67 -26.04 4.67
N ILE A 286 25.10 -24.90 5.21
CA ILE A 286 24.40 -24.18 6.27
C ILE A 286 23.93 -22.83 5.76
N ALA A 287 22.71 -22.42 6.12
CA ALA A 287 22.20 -21.09 5.85
C ALA A 287 23.12 -20.03 6.49
N ARG A 288 23.31 -18.89 5.84
CA ARG A 288 24.11 -17.77 6.35
C ARG A 288 23.27 -16.51 6.34
N VAL A 289 23.26 -15.80 7.46
CA VAL A 289 22.54 -14.56 7.66
C VAL A 289 23.44 -13.52 8.29
N ARG A 290 23.13 -12.24 8.09
CA ARG A 290 23.88 -11.14 8.72
C ARG A 290 23.34 -10.89 10.13
N GLU A 291 24.22 -10.55 11.05
CA GLU A 291 23.85 -10.20 12.43
C GLU A 291 22.91 -8.98 12.49
N SER A 292 23.08 -8.00 11.59
CA SER A 292 22.26 -6.81 11.49
C SER A 292 21.00 -6.99 10.62
N GLY A 293 20.83 -8.15 9.97
CA GLY A 293 19.66 -8.46 9.15
C GLY A 293 18.40 -8.72 10.00
N PRO A 294 17.21 -8.62 9.42
CA PRO A 294 15.96 -8.91 10.10
C PRO A 294 15.74 -10.42 10.28
N LEU A 295 14.94 -10.79 11.30
CA LEU A 295 14.71 -12.20 11.65
C LEU A 295 13.96 -13.00 10.57
N ASP A 296 13.13 -12.37 9.76
CA ASP A 296 12.43 -13.02 8.64
C ASP A 296 13.39 -13.51 7.55
N ASP A 297 14.54 -12.83 7.36
CA ASP A 297 15.63 -13.30 6.49
C ASP A 297 16.19 -14.65 6.96
N VAL A 298 16.21 -14.91 8.28
CA VAL A 298 16.64 -16.20 8.83
C VAL A 298 15.72 -17.32 8.37
N LEU A 299 14.40 -17.13 8.48
CA LEU A 299 13.41 -18.11 8.04
C LEU A 299 13.50 -18.36 6.54
N THR A 300 13.69 -17.30 5.77
CA THR A 300 13.84 -17.37 4.31
C THR A 300 15.11 -18.15 3.93
N ALA A 301 16.23 -17.87 4.58
CA ALA A 301 17.51 -18.57 4.35
C ALA A 301 17.43 -20.05 4.76
N MET A 302 16.81 -20.35 5.91
CA MET A 302 16.61 -21.74 6.38
C MET A 302 15.70 -22.54 5.45
N ARG A 303 14.61 -21.94 4.94
CA ARG A 303 13.73 -22.58 3.96
C ARG A 303 14.46 -22.85 2.65
N GLY A 304 15.21 -21.88 2.13
CA GLY A 304 15.96 -22.01 0.89
C GLY A 304 17.03 -23.11 0.94
N SER A 305 17.71 -23.25 2.08
CA SER A 305 18.77 -24.26 2.31
C SER A 305 18.23 -25.58 2.89
N ARG A 306 16.93 -25.66 3.22
CA ARG A 306 16.30 -26.80 3.91
C ARG A 306 17.00 -27.17 5.22
N THR A 307 17.46 -26.17 5.96
CA THR A 307 18.14 -26.32 7.25
C THR A 307 17.31 -25.73 8.37
N HIS A 308 17.50 -26.22 9.60
CA HIS A 308 16.85 -25.68 10.81
C HIS A 308 17.83 -24.84 11.65
N VAL A 309 19.02 -24.57 11.08
CA VAL A 309 20.08 -23.82 11.73
C VAL A 309 20.69 -22.89 10.71
N ALA A 310 20.96 -21.65 11.10
CA ALA A 310 21.67 -20.67 10.28
C ALA A 310 22.90 -20.15 11.03
N ALA A 311 23.97 -19.92 10.27
CA ALA A 311 25.17 -19.26 10.75
C ALA A 311 24.98 -17.75 10.68
N VAL A 312 25.21 -17.06 11.79
CA VAL A 312 25.16 -15.61 11.87
C VAL A 312 26.56 -15.05 11.62
N ILE A 313 26.66 -14.20 10.62
CA ILE A 313 27.91 -13.59 10.20
C ILE A 313 27.92 -12.14 10.67
N GLY A 314 28.93 -11.81 11.47
CA GLY A 314 29.17 -10.45 11.93
C GLY A 314 29.63 -9.51 10.82
N GLU A 315 29.73 -8.23 11.11
CA GLU A 315 30.16 -7.20 10.15
C GLU A 315 31.60 -7.40 9.67
N ASP A 316 32.42 -8.06 10.48
CA ASP A 316 33.81 -8.43 10.16
C ASP A 316 33.92 -9.67 9.23
N GLY A 317 32.78 -10.23 8.80
CA GLY A 317 32.73 -11.44 7.97
C GLY A 317 33.04 -12.74 8.71
N ARG A 318 33.20 -12.72 10.04
CA ARG A 318 33.44 -13.91 10.89
C ARG A 318 32.13 -14.45 11.44
N LEU A 319 32.18 -15.69 11.89
CA LEU A 319 31.07 -16.33 12.58
C LEU A 319 30.86 -15.70 13.96
N ALA A 320 29.74 -15.00 14.12
CA ALA A 320 29.32 -14.41 15.40
C ALA A 320 28.62 -15.45 16.28
N GLY A 321 27.86 -16.36 15.69
CA GLY A 321 27.14 -17.39 16.41
C GLY A 321 26.19 -18.16 15.48
N LEU A 322 25.20 -18.80 16.08
CA LEU A 322 24.17 -19.57 15.41
C LEU A 322 22.79 -19.06 15.83
N VAL A 323 21.82 -19.30 14.96
CA VAL A 323 20.40 -19.18 15.28
C VAL A 323 19.69 -20.46 14.83
N THR A 324 18.79 -20.97 15.65
CA THR A 324 17.98 -22.14 15.31
C THR A 324 16.56 -21.72 14.91
N MET A 325 15.87 -22.59 14.18
CA MET A 325 14.44 -22.39 13.86
C MET A 325 13.60 -22.23 15.14
N GLU A 326 13.98 -22.97 16.19
CA GLU A 326 13.28 -22.92 17.48
C GLU A 326 13.43 -21.56 18.17
N ASP A 327 14.62 -20.95 18.09
CA ASP A 327 14.86 -19.63 18.66
C ASP A 327 14.01 -18.57 17.96
N VAL A 328 13.91 -18.62 16.63
CA VAL A 328 13.08 -17.69 15.86
C VAL A 328 11.59 -17.93 16.13
N LEU A 329 11.15 -19.20 16.21
CA LEU A 329 9.74 -19.52 16.51
C LEU A 329 9.37 -19.15 17.96
N ARG A 330 10.28 -19.29 18.91
CA ARG A 330 10.07 -18.87 20.30
C ARG A 330 9.83 -17.36 20.40
N GLU A 331 10.48 -16.61 19.55
CA GLU A 331 10.30 -15.17 19.47
C GLU A 331 8.95 -14.79 18.84
N LEU A 332 8.48 -15.57 17.84
CA LEU A 332 7.18 -15.39 17.18
C LEU A 332 5.97 -15.73 18.06
N PHE A 333 6.10 -16.74 18.92
CA PHE A 333 4.96 -17.27 19.68
C PHE A 333 5.00 -16.92 21.16
N GLY A 334 5.93 -16.05 21.58
CA GLY A 334 6.14 -15.76 22.99
C GLY A 334 6.63 -16.99 23.78
N GLN A 335 7.13 -16.80 24.97
CA GLN A 335 7.51 -17.91 25.87
C GLN A 335 6.25 -18.62 26.37
N THR A 336 5.60 -19.44 25.56
CA THR A 336 4.62 -20.41 26.01
C THR A 336 5.20 -21.80 25.78
N ALA A 337 6.01 -22.23 26.71
CA ALA A 337 6.34 -23.63 26.98
C ALA A 337 6.39 -23.83 28.49
#